data_6588c54edbc1046c9e5f3ee826f1d072
#
_entry.id   6588c54edbc1046c9e5f3ee826f1d072
#
_cell.length_a   1.000
_cell.length_b   1.000
_cell.length_c   1.000
_cell.angle_alpha   90.00
_cell.angle_beta   90.00
_cell.angle_gamma   90.00
#
_symmetry.space_group_name_H-M   'P 1'
#
loop_
_entity.id
_entity.type
_entity.pdbx_description
1 polymer ?
#
loop_
_entity_poly.entity_id
_entity_poly.type
_entity_poly.pdbx_seq_one_letter_code
_entity_poly.pdbx_strand_id
1 'polypeptide(L)'
;MNFSRKFLIGLPYVWLLVLFLVPFLIVFKIALSDYAISIPPYAPTLELANGWQGIVDLISGLDFENFVFLLDDDLYWKAYLSSVQIAATATVLTLLVGFPIAYGMVNAPDEWRPSLMMLVILPFWTSFLIRVYAWIGLLSNEGLLNSFLLWLGVISEPLIILNTNIAVYIGIVYTYLPFMILPIYASLEKLDASLLEAAQDLGCTRIGAFWSVTVHLAKPGIIAGCFLVFIPALGEVVIPSLLGGSRTLMIGKVLWEEFFSNRDWTVASAVAIILLLILVIPIVLFQRNEQKQREAGK
;
A
#
# COMPACT_ATOMS: atom_id res chain seq x y z
N MET A 1 -11.84 25.43 29.43
CA MET A 1 -11.66 25.13 28.00
C MET A 1 -12.97 25.49 27.33
N ASN A 2 -12.99 26.61 26.55
CA ASN A 2 -14.20 27.24 26.05
C ASN A 2 -15.01 26.31 25.12
N PHE A 3 -16.32 26.35 25.21
CA PHE A 3 -17.29 25.57 24.42
C PHE A 3 -16.99 25.64 22.91
N SER A 4 -16.60 26.81 22.40
CA SER A 4 -16.25 27.00 20.99
C SER A 4 -15.01 26.19 20.56
N ARG A 5 -14.01 26.03 21.45
CA ARG A 5 -12.80 25.25 21.15
C ARG A 5 -13.09 23.74 21.12
N LYS A 6 -13.96 23.25 22.01
CA LYS A 6 -14.41 21.83 21.98
C LYS A 6 -15.21 21.53 20.73
N PHE A 7 -16.06 22.47 20.29
CA PHE A 7 -16.85 22.34 19.09
C PHE A 7 -15.99 22.34 17.82
N LEU A 8 -15.03 23.29 17.72
CA LEU A 8 -14.10 23.36 16.59
C LEU A 8 -13.22 22.12 16.44
N ILE A 9 -12.82 21.51 17.58
CA ILE A 9 -12.04 20.27 17.56
C ILE A 9 -12.95 19.07 17.34
N GLY A 10 -14.14 19.02 17.96
CA GLY A 10 -15.05 17.88 17.92
C GLY A 10 -15.67 17.65 16.55
N LEU A 11 -16.01 18.71 15.82
CA LEU A 11 -16.70 18.61 14.52
C LEU A 11 -15.91 17.78 13.48
N PRO A 12 -14.61 18.02 13.24
CA PRO A 12 -13.81 17.17 12.34
C PRO A 12 -13.71 15.72 12.81
N TYR A 13 -13.56 15.50 14.13
CA TYR A 13 -13.49 14.13 14.67
C TYR A 13 -14.81 13.37 14.50
N VAL A 14 -15.95 13.99 14.77
CA VAL A 14 -17.27 13.38 14.55
C VAL A 14 -17.47 13.06 13.06
N TRP A 15 -17.08 13.98 12.18
CA TRP A 15 -17.16 13.79 10.74
C TRP A 15 -16.34 12.58 10.28
N LEU A 16 -15.07 12.50 10.68
CA LEU A 16 -14.20 11.37 10.36
C LEU A 16 -14.73 10.06 10.95
N LEU A 17 -15.21 10.10 12.20
CA LEU A 17 -15.75 8.92 12.87
C LEU A 17 -17.00 8.41 12.14
N VAL A 18 -17.91 9.26 11.74
CA VAL A 18 -19.12 8.86 11.01
C VAL A 18 -18.76 8.31 9.64
N LEU A 19 -17.91 9.00 8.87
CA LEU A 19 -17.56 8.58 7.51
C LEU A 19 -16.69 7.31 7.46
N PHE A 20 -15.95 7.03 8.51
CA PHE A 20 -15.09 5.84 8.58
C PHE A 20 -15.77 4.70 9.36
N LEU A 21 -16.27 4.98 10.56
CA LEU A 21 -16.79 3.96 11.46
C LEU A 21 -18.10 3.33 10.94
N VAL A 22 -19.00 4.12 10.37
CA VAL A 22 -20.28 3.59 9.88
C VAL A 22 -20.07 2.60 8.72
N PRO A 23 -19.35 2.94 7.63
CA PRO A 23 -19.03 1.96 6.59
C PRO A 23 -18.26 0.73 7.12
N PHE A 24 -17.31 0.95 8.03
CA PHE A 24 -16.56 -0.14 8.65
C PHE A 24 -17.47 -1.10 9.43
N LEU A 25 -18.41 -0.57 10.24
CA LEU A 25 -19.37 -1.39 10.98
C LEU A 25 -20.31 -2.16 10.06
N ILE A 26 -20.68 -1.58 8.90
CA ILE A 26 -21.47 -2.28 7.89
C ILE A 26 -20.68 -3.45 7.33
N VAL A 27 -19.43 -3.25 6.92
CA VAL A 27 -18.55 -4.32 6.41
C VAL A 27 -18.31 -5.37 7.48
N PHE A 28 -18.04 -4.96 8.73
CA PHE A 28 -17.86 -5.88 9.84
C PHE A 28 -19.12 -6.70 10.13
N LYS A 29 -20.31 -6.09 10.07
CA LYS A 29 -21.59 -6.79 10.17
C LYS A 29 -21.76 -7.81 9.05
N ILE A 30 -21.44 -7.44 7.80
CA ILE A 30 -21.54 -8.37 6.66
C ILE A 30 -20.56 -9.54 6.83
N ALA A 31 -19.35 -9.29 7.34
CA ALA A 31 -18.36 -10.33 7.63
C ALA A 31 -18.82 -11.37 8.66
N LEU A 32 -19.75 -10.99 9.54
CA LEU A 32 -20.39 -11.85 10.55
C LEU A 32 -21.73 -12.44 10.10
N SER A 33 -22.17 -12.19 8.87
CA SER A 33 -23.43 -12.66 8.31
C SER A 33 -23.21 -13.86 7.42
N ASP A 34 -24.26 -14.68 7.23
CA ASP A 34 -24.24 -15.85 6.35
C ASP A 34 -24.51 -15.46 4.91
N TYR A 35 -23.95 -16.22 3.97
CA TYR A 35 -24.27 -16.10 2.57
C TYR A 35 -25.73 -16.47 2.32
N ALA A 36 -26.44 -15.64 1.56
CA ALA A 36 -27.83 -15.88 1.19
C ALA A 36 -28.04 -15.62 -0.31
N ILE A 37 -28.86 -16.46 -0.96
CA ILE A 37 -29.28 -16.25 -2.35
C ILE A 37 -30.42 -15.20 -2.34
N SER A 38 -30.06 -13.96 -2.10
CA SER A 38 -30.98 -12.82 -1.99
C SER A 38 -30.32 -11.54 -2.49
N ILE A 39 -31.03 -10.42 -2.45
CA ILE A 39 -30.49 -9.09 -2.70
C ILE A 39 -30.79 -8.22 -1.47
N PRO A 40 -29.78 -7.90 -0.66
CA PRO A 40 -28.34 -8.20 -0.78
C PRO A 40 -28.01 -9.69 -0.48
N PRO A 41 -26.85 -10.22 -0.93
CA PRO A 41 -26.51 -11.64 -0.83
C PRO A 41 -25.97 -12.03 0.55
N TYR A 42 -26.64 -11.61 1.62
CA TYR A 42 -26.30 -11.98 3.01
C TYR A 42 -27.52 -11.89 3.92
N ALA A 43 -27.53 -12.68 4.96
CA ALA A 43 -28.52 -12.69 6.04
C ALA A 43 -27.79 -12.83 7.40
N PRO A 44 -28.32 -12.22 8.49
CA PRO A 44 -29.54 -11.43 8.56
C PRO A 44 -29.39 -10.01 8.00
N THR A 45 -30.48 -9.47 7.45
CA THR A 45 -30.61 -8.06 7.07
C THR A 45 -31.27 -7.25 8.19
N LEU A 46 -30.97 -5.95 8.28
CA LEU A 46 -31.60 -5.07 9.24
C LEU A 46 -33.04 -4.75 8.81
N GLU A 47 -34.01 -5.36 9.45
CA GLU A 47 -35.43 -5.10 9.22
C GLU A 47 -35.96 -4.05 10.21
N LEU A 48 -35.89 -2.77 9.81
CA LEU A 48 -36.37 -1.65 10.63
C LEU A 48 -37.89 -1.73 10.92
N ALA A 49 -38.64 -2.44 10.07
CA ALA A 49 -40.08 -2.63 10.24
C ALA A 49 -40.42 -3.44 11.53
N ASN A 50 -39.53 -4.34 11.96
CA ASN A 50 -39.70 -5.18 13.12
C ASN A 50 -39.22 -4.51 14.44
N GLY A 51 -38.82 -3.24 14.39
CA GLY A 51 -38.40 -2.48 15.57
C GLY A 51 -37.29 -3.15 16.35
N TRP A 52 -37.48 -3.29 17.68
CA TRP A 52 -36.48 -3.91 18.56
C TRP A 52 -36.24 -5.41 18.26
N GLN A 53 -37.28 -6.13 17.87
CA GLN A 53 -37.17 -7.55 17.50
C GLN A 53 -36.22 -7.75 16.31
N GLY A 54 -36.30 -6.87 15.29
CA GLY A 54 -35.40 -6.93 14.15
C GLY A 54 -33.91 -6.72 14.50
N ILE A 55 -33.64 -5.94 15.57
CA ILE A 55 -32.27 -5.80 16.09
C ILE A 55 -31.80 -7.06 16.83
N VAL A 56 -32.68 -7.67 17.62
CA VAL A 56 -32.36 -8.92 18.33
C VAL A 56 -32.11 -10.05 17.33
N ASP A 57 -32.98 -10.18 16.33
CA ASP A 57 -32.83 -11.21 15.26
C ASP A 57 -31.53 -11.00 14.46
N LEU A 58 -31.20 -9.73 14.17
CA LEU A 58 -29.93 -9.38 13.53
C LEU A 58 -28.74 -9.86 14.36
N ILE A 59 -28.71 -9.53 15.67
CA ILE A 59 -27.55 -9.86 16.53
C ILE A 59 -27.45 -11.36 16.76
N SER A 60 -28.56 -12.06 16.90
CA SER A 60 -28.59 -13.52 17.14
C SER A 60 -28.17 -14.35 15.93
N GLY A 61 -28.30 -13.79 14.72
CA GLY A 61 -27.88 -14.44 13.48
C GLY A 61 -26.46 -14.05 13.02
N LEU A 62 -25.67 -13.36 13.84
CA LEU A 62 -24.28 -13.06 13.52
C LEU A 62 -23.36 -14.12 14.16
N ASP A 63 -22.42 -14.64 13.38
CA ASP A 63 -21.42 -15.59 13.85
C ASP A 63 -20.02 -15.35 13.27
N PHE A 64 -19.06 -16.22 13.57
CA PHE A 64 -17.69 -16.13 13.10
C PHE A 64 -17.35 -17.20 12.05
N GLU A 65 -18.33 -17.85 11.45
CA GLU A 65 -18.12 -18.96 10.51
C GLU A 65 -17.24 -18.54 9.33
N ASN A 66 -17.45 -17.37 8.76
CA ASN A 66 -16.61 -16.85 7.66
C ASN A 66 -15.14 -16.70 8.07
N PHE A 67 -14.86 -16.28 9.30
CA PHE A 67 -13.47 -16.17 9.78
C PHE A 67 -12.84 -17.55 10.01
N VAL A 68 -13.61 -18.54 10.50
CA VAL A 68 -13.16 -19.91 10.63
C VAL A 68 -12.87 -20.51 9.26
N PHE A 69 -13.77 -20.31 8.29
CA PHE A 69 -13.57 -20.71 6.90
C PHE A 69 -12.29 -20.18 6.30
N LEU A 70 -11.98 -18.88 6.50
CA LEU A 70 -10.73 -18.28 6.03
C LEU A 70 -9.47 -18.85 6.67
N LEU A 71 -9.57 -19.36 7.91
CA LEU A 71 -8.45 -20.00 8.61
C LEU A 71 -8.23 -21.44 8.15
N ASP A 72 -9.30 -22.14 7.77
CA ASP A 72 -9.26 -23.54 7.35
C ASP A 72 -8.87 -23.71 5.88
N ASP A 73 -9.12 -22.68 5.02
CA ASP A 73 -8.77 -22.73 3.61
C ASP A 73 -7.38 -22.16 3.34
N ASP A 74 -6.50 -23.03 2.88
CA ASP A 74 -5.13 -22.75 2.47
C ASP A 74 -4.99 -21.61 1.43
N LEU A 75 -6.01 -21.37 0.61
CA LEU A 75 -6.01 -20.35 -0.43
C LEU A 75 -5.78 -18.95 0.16
N TYR A 76 -6.56 -18.61 1.18
CA TYR A 76 -6.50 -17.28 1.80
C TYR A 76 -5.18 -17.05 2.52
N TRP A 77 -4.69 -18.04 3.29
CA TRP A 77 -3.40 -17.96 3.93
C TRP A 77 -2.26 -17.73 2.94
N LYS A 78 -2.24 -18.52 1.85
CA LYS A 78 -1.25 -18.37 0.79
C LYS A 78 -1.37 -17.00 0.11
N ALA A 79 -2.60 -16.50 -0.11
CA ALA A 79 -2.84 -15.19 -0.68
C ALA A 79 -2.34 -14.05 0.22
N TYR A 80 -2.60 -14.10 1.54
CA TYR A 80 -2.09 -13.11 2.49
C TYR A 80 -0.56 -13.11 2.53
N LEU A 81 0.05 -14.28 2.69
CA LEU A 81 1.50 -14.40 2.76
C LEU A 81 2.17 -13.93 1.48
N SER A 82 1.64 -14.34 0.33
CA SER A 82 2.14 -13.89 -0.98
C SER A 82 1.99 -12.37 -1.15
N SER A 83 0.87 -11.78 -0.73
CA SER A 83 0.67 -10.34 -0.78
C SER A 83 1.68 -9.59 0.09
N VAL A 84 1.90 -10.04 1.32
CA VAL A 84 2.91 -9.46 2.22
C VAL A 84 4.31 -9.56 1.60
N GLN A 85 4.65 -10.71 1.05
CA GLN A 85 5.95 -10.92 0.40
C GLN A 85 6.14 -10.03 -0.82
N ILE A 86 5.11 -9.95 -1.70
CA ILE A 86 5.16 -9.11 -2.91
C ILE A 86 5.23 -7.64 -2.52
N ALA A 87 4.39 -7.17 -1.59
CA ALA A 87 4.38 -5.79 -1.13
C ALA A 87 5.71 -5.40 -0.45
N ALA A 88 6.26 -6.26 0.42
CA ALA A 88 7.55 -6.01 1.07
C ALA A 88 8.69 -5.95 0.06
N THR A 89 8.77 -6.91 -0.85
CA THR A 89 9.80 -6.94 -1.91
C THR A 89 9.69 -5.73 -2.82
N ALA A 90 8.47 -5.38 -3.27
CA ALA A 90 8.24 -4.21 -4.10
C ALA A 90 8.61 -2.91 -3.35
N THR A 91 8.33 -2.81 -2.06
CA THR A 91 8.71 -1.66 -1.23
C THR A 91 10.23 -1.50 -1.15
N VAL A 92 10.96 -2.60 -0.93
CA VAL A 92 12.43 -2.59 -0.92
C VAL A 92 12.99 -2.18 -2.29
N LEU A 93 12.46 -2.74 -3.37
CA LEU A 93 12.85 -2.37 -4.74
C LEU A 93 12.55 -0.90 -5.03
N THR A 94 11.40 -0.40 -4.61
CA THR A 94 11.02 1.01 -4.76
C THR A 94 11.92 1.93 -3.95
N LEU A 95 12.35 1.51 -2.76
CA LEU A 95 13.34 2.23 -1.94
C LEU A 95 14.70 2.28 -2.61
N LEU A 96 15.18 1.15 -3.14
CA LEU A 96 16.47 1.07 -3.82
C LEU A 96 16.54 1.96 -5.06
N VAL A 97 15.43 2.17 -5.76
CA VAL A 97 15.34 3.07 -6.91
C VAL A 97 15.03 4.51 -6.45
N GLY A 98 14.10 4.67 -5.54
CA GLY A 98 13.58 5.98 -5.11
C GLY A 98 14.57 6.78 -4.27
N PHE A 99 15.35 6.11 -3.39
CA PHE A 99 16.33 6.82 -2.55
C PHE A 99 17.43 7.51 -3.37
N PRO A 100 18.11 6.84 -4.33
CA PRO A 100 19.08 7.51 -5.20
C PRO A 100 18.50 8.66 -6.00
N ILE A 101 17.26 8.54 -6.49
CA ILE A 101 16.58 9.61 -7.21
C ILE A 101 16.34 10.81 -6.28
N ALA A 102 15.76 10.59 -5.09
CA ALA A 102 15.53 11.64 -4.10
C ALA A 102 16.83 12.33 -3.68
N TYR A 103 17.89 11.54 -3.45
CA TYR A 103 19.23 12.06 -3.11
C TYR A 103 19.82 12.88 -4.25
N GLY A 104 19.71 12.41 -5.49
CA GLY A 104 20.13 13.16 -6.66
C GLY A 104 19.38 14.48 -6.83
N MET A 105 18.07 14.48 -6.58
CA MET A 105 17.24 15.70 -6.66
C MET A 105 17.65 16.75 -5.62
N VAL A 106 17.94 16.36 -4.39
CA VAL A 106 18.39 17.30 -3.34
C VAL A 106 19.76 17.91 -3.66
N ASN A 107 20.65 17.11 -4.26
CA ASN A 107 21.99 17.59 -4.66
C ASN A 107 22.01 18.31 -6.02
N ALA A 108 20.88 18.37 -6.72
CA ALA A 108 20.77 19.12 -7.97
C ALA A 108 20.78 20.64 -7.70
N PRO A 109 21.23 21.46 -8.69
CA PRO A 109 21.11 22.91 -8.60
C PRO A 109 19.67 23.35 -8.32
N ASP A 110 19.51 24.41 -7.52
CA ASP A 110 18.20 24.89 -7.06
C ASP A 110 17.22 25.17 -8.21
N GLU A 111 17.73 25.63 -9.35
CA GLU A 111 16.97 25.92 -10.58
C GLU A 111 16.31 24.63 -11.16
N TRP A 112 16.93 23.47 -10.98
CA TRP A 112 16.44 22.20 -11.53
C TRP A 112 15.49 21.45 -10.62
N ARG A 113 15.53 21.69 -9.30
CA ARG A 113 14.72 20.96 -8.32
C ARG A 113 13.21 21.00 -8.60
N PRO A 114 12.60 22.16 -8.94
CA PRO A 114 11.17 22.20 -9.27
C PRO A 114 10.83 21.36 -10.51
N SER A 115 11.69 21.38 -11.53
CA SER A 115 11.49 20.60 -12.76
C SER A 115 11.62 19.11 -12.51
N LEU A 116 12.60 18.68 -11.70
CA LEU A 116 12.76 17.28 -11.30
C LEU A 116 11.58 16.79 -10.47
N MET A 117 11.08 17.61 -9.53
CA MET A 117 9.88 17.29 -8.75
C MET A 117 8.66 17.14 -9.66
N MET A 118 8.50 18.04 -10.65
CA MET A 118 7.43 17.94 -11.64
C MET A 118 7.52 16.63 -12.45
N LEU A 119 8.73 16.23 -12.88
CA LEU A 119 8.95 14.97 -13.59
C LEU A 119 8.56 13.73 -12.77
N VAL A 120 8.83 13.75 -11.46
CA VAL A 120 8.41 12.66 -10.55
C VAL A 120 6.89 12.56 -10.43
N ILE A 121 6.19 13.71 -10.44
CA ILE A 121 4.73 13.75 -10.27
C ILE A 121 4.00 13.57 -11.61
N LEU A 122 4.65 13.89 -12.74
CA LEU A 122 4.04 13.87 -14.08
C LEU A 122 3.28 12.58 -14.41
N PRO A 123 3.75 11.36 -14.04
CA PRO A 123 3.00 10.12 -14.28
C PRO A 123 1.58 10.12 -13.70
N PHE A 124 1.31 10.87 -12.62
CA PHE A 124 -0.04 10.93 -12.03
C PHE A 124 -1.06 11.71 -12.85
N TRP A 125 -0.63 12.50 -13.82
CA TRP A 125 -1.53 13.22 -14.71
C TRP A 125 -2.15 12.31 -15.78
N THR A 126 -1.63 11.11 -15.93
CA THR A 126 -2.19 10.09 -16.82
C THR A 126 -3.02 9.08 -16.04
N SER A 127 -4.02 8.48 -16.69
CA SER A 127 -4.85 7.43 -16.08
C SER A 127 -3.98 6.26 -15.61
N PHE A 128 -4.27 5.78 -14.40
CA PHE A 128 -3.62 4.60 -13.83
C PHE A 128 -3.74 3.37 -14.73
N LEU A 129 -4.96 3.09 -15.22
CA LEU A 129 -5.21 1.94 -16.09
C LEU A 129 -4.44 2.03 -17.40
N ILE A 130 -4.39 3.21 -18.05
CA ILE A 130 -3.64 3.41 -19.29
C ILE A 130 -2.16 3.08 -19.07
N ARG A 131 -1.58 3.48 -17.95
CA ARG A 131 -0.19 3.16 -17.60
C ARG A 131 0.04 1.66 -17.44
N VAL A 132 -0.88 0.95 -16.78
CA VAL A 132 -0.77 -0.50 -16.61
C VAL A 132 -0.92 -1.22 -17.95
N TYR A 133 -1.84 -0.78 -18.82
CA TYR A 133 -1.96 -1.31 -20.19
C TYR A 133 -0.71 -1.05 -21.03
N ALA A 134 -0.06 0.13 -20.87
CA ALA A 134 1.21 0.39 -21.55
C ALA A 134 2.30 -0.62 -21.14
N TRP A 135 2.35 -0.99 -19.85
CA TRP A 135 3.26 -2.04 -19.37
C TRP A 135 2.97 -3.41 -19.98
N ILE A 136 1.71 -3.78 -20.27
CA ILE A 136 1.40 -5.01 -21.00
C ILE A 136 2.09 -4.99 -22.38
N GLY A 137 1.95 -3.88 -23.12
CA GLY A 137 2.58 -3.74 -24.43
C GLY A 137 4.12 -3.74 -24.36
N LEU A 138 4.70 -3.12 -23.33
CA LEU A 138 6.15 -3.06 -23.13
C LEU A 138 6.75 -4.42 -22.75
N LEU A 139 6.08 -5.18 -21.87
CA LEU A 139 6.58 -6.43 -21.28
C LEU A 139 6.15 -7.69 -22.02
N SER A 140 5.33 -7.57 -23.09
CA SER A 140 4.94 -8.71 -23.90
C SER A 140 6.14 -9.35 -24.62
N ASN A 141 6.01 -10.61 -25.05
CA ASN A 141 7.10 -11.31 -25.71
C ASN A 141 7.57 -10.60 -26.99
N GLU A 142 6.66 -9.98 -27.73
CA GLU A 142 6.94 -9.16 -28.92
C GLU A 142 7.00 -7.67 -28.58
N GLY A 143 7.09 -7.33 -27.29
CA GLY A 143 7.07 -5.94 -26.80
C GLY A 143 8.37 -5.20 -27.04
N LEU A 144 8.31 -3.88 -26.82
CA LEU A 144 9.43 -2.98 -27.04
C LEU A 144 10.67 -3.36 -26.23
N LEU A 145 10.51 -3.85 -24.99
CA LEU A 145 11.63 -4.27 -24.15
C LEU A 145 12.40 -5.43 -24.77
N ASN A 146 11.71 -6.50 -25.14
CA ASN A 146 12.33 -7.66 -25.77
C ASN A 146 12.95 -7.31 -27.11
N SER A 147 12.24 -6.53 -27.95
CA SER A 147 12.74 -6.07 -29.25
C SER A 147 14.05 -5.28 -29.10
N PHE A 148 14.11 -4.38 -28.10
CA PHE A 148 15.30 -3.61 -27.81
C PHE A 148 16.48 -4.46 -27.29
N LEU A 149 16.23 -5.41 -26.39
CA LEU A 149 17.25 -6.32 -25.87
C LEU A 149 17.80 -7.29 -26.93
N LEU A 150 16.93 -7.78 -27.83
CA LEU A 150 17.34 -8.58 -28.98
C LEU A 150 18.18 -7.76 -29.97
N TRP A 151 17.78 -6.51 -30.25
CA TRP A 151 18.53 -5.61 -31.11
C TRP A 151 19.94 -5.27 -30.55
N LEU A 152 20.06 -5.12 -29.23
CA LEU A 152 21.36 -4.95 -28.57
C LEU A 152 22.21 -6.23 -28.51
N GLY A 153 21.66 -7.39 -28.85
CA GLY A 153 22.35 -8.69 -28.74
C GLY A 153 22.57 -9.17 -27.30
N VAL A 154 21.87 -8.58 -26.33
CA VAL A 154 21.96 -8.96 -24.91
C VAL A 154 21.27 -10.29 -24.62
N ILE A 155 20.20 -10.57 -25.37
CA ILE A 155 19.43 -11.81 -25.29
C ILE A 155 19.33 -12.44 -26.69
N SER A 156 19.23 -13.77 -26.77
CA SER A 156 19.05 -14.54 -28.01
C SER A 156 17.58 -14.92 -28.25
N GLU A 157 16.78 -14.97 -27.19
CA GLU A 157 15.35 -15.31 -27.24
C GLU A 157 14.56 -14.32 -26.37
N PRO A 158 13.27 -14.05 -26.70
CA PRO A 158 12.43 -13.16 -25.90
C PRO A 158 12.27 -13.65 -24.46
N LEU A 159 12.42 -12.76 -23.50
CA LEU A 159 12.17 -13.03 -22.10
C LEU A 159 10.68 -13.09 -21.81
N ILE A 160 10.24 -14.11 -21.11
CA ILE A 160 8.86 -14.22 -20.62
C ILE A 160 8.76 -13.43 -19.32
N ILE A 161 8.39 -12.16 -19.43
CA ILE A 161 8.26 -11.24 -18.27
C ILE A 161 6.79 -11.05 -17.92
N LEU A 162 5.94 -10.80 -18.92
CA LEU A 162 4.49 -10.65 -18.72
C LEU A 162 3.90 -11.94 -18.13
N ASN A 163 2.88 -11.81 -17.31
CA ASN A 163 2.24 -12.90 -16.56
C ASN A 163 3.17 -13.58 -15.54
N THR A 164 4.11 -12.83 -14.98
CA THR A 164 4.99 -13.27 -13.90
C THR A 164 5.00 -12.27 -12.75
N ASN A 165 5.52 -12.71 -11.58
CA ASN A 165 5.73 -11.81 -10.44
C ASN A 165 6.72 -10.68 -10.76
N ILE A 166 7.63 -10.87 -11.73
CA ILE A 166 8.57 -9.81 -12.16
C ILE A 166 7.80 -8.65 -12.78
N ALA A 167 6.82 -8.92 -13.66
CA ALA A 167 5.98 -7.87 -14.23
C ALA A 167 5.18 -7.13 -13.16
N VAL A 168 4.70 -7.85 -12.13
CA VAL A 168 4.00 -7.25 -10.99
C VAL A 168 4.94 -6.33 -10.20
N TYR A 169 6.17 -6.75 -9.92
CA TYR A 169 7.16 -5.89 -9.26
C TYR A 169 7.45 -4.63 -10.06
N ILE A 170 7.68 -4.75 -11.37
CA ILE A 170 7.91 -3.60 -12.25
C ILE A 170 6.72 -2.64 -12.19
N GLY A 171 5.49 -3.16 -12.31
CA GLY A 171 4.26 -2.37 -12.26
C GLY A 171 4.08 -1.63 -10.91
N ILE A 172 4.30 -2.32 -9.79
CA ILE A 172 4.19 -1.74 -8.44
C ILE A 172 5.27 -0.68 -8.22
N VAL A 173 6.55 -1.00 -8.53
CA VAL A 173 7.67 -0.05 -8.37
C VAL A 173 7.41 1.21 -9.17
N TYR A 174 7.08 1.09 -10.45
CA TYR A 174 6.78 2.24 -11.29
C TYR A 174 5.62 3.08 -10.75
N THR A 175 4.54 2.43 -10.35
CA THR A 175 3.31 3.10 -9.91
C THR A 175 3.52 3.85 -8.60
N TYR A 176 4.23 3.25 -7.65
CA TYR A 176 4.39 3.81 -6.30
C TYR A 176 5.71 4.55 -6.09
N LEU A 177 6.58 4.62 -7.11
CA LEU A 177 7.87 5.32 -7.04
C LEU A 177 7.77 6.77 -6.52
N PRO A 178 6.83 7.62 -6.97
CA PRO A 178 6.67 8.96 -6.45
C PRO A 178 6.33 9.01 -4.96
N PHE A 179 5.55 8.06 -4.46
CA PHE A 179 5.21 7.97 -3.02
C PHE A 179 6.42 7.62 -2.14
N MET A 180 7.43 6.99 -2.72
CA MET A 180 8.71 6.76 -2.05
C MET A 180 9.62 8.00 -2.13
N ILE A 181 9.74 8.59 -3.31
CA ILE A 181 10.67 9.71 -3.57
C ILE A 181 10.30 10.95 -2.75
N LEU A 182 9.02 11.36 -2.75
CA LEU A 182 8.60 12.63 -2.15
C LEU A 182 8.86 12.75 -0.65
N PRO A 183 8.53 11.76 0.21
CA PRO A 183 8.85 11.84 1.63
C PRO A 183 10.35 11.80 1.92
N ILE A 184 11.12 11.02 1.15
CA ILE A 184 12.58 10.96 1.27
C ILE A 184 13.18 12.31 0.88
N TYR A 185 12.77 12.88 -0.25
CA TYR A 185 13.19 14.20 -0.70
C TYR A 185 12.89 15.25 0.38
N ALA A 186 11.67 15.32 0.91
CA ALA A 186 11.27 16.27 1.93
C ALA A 186 12.05 16.13 3.25
N SER A 187 12.57 14.94 3.55
CA SER A 187 13.45 14.71 4.70
C SER A 187 14.89 15.13 4.42
N LEU A 188 15.39 14.83 3.22
CA LEU A 188 16.74 15.16 2.79
C LEU A 188 16.93 16.67 2.53
N GLU A 189 15.91 17.35 2.01
CA GLU A 189 15.95 18.80 1.75
C GLU A 189 16.15 19.65 3.03
N LYS A 190 15.75 19.12 4.18
CA LYS A 190 15.93 19.76 5.50
C LYS A 190 17.30 19.52 6.11
N LEU A 191 18.14 18.73 5.46
CA LEU A 191 19.47 18.36 5.94
C LEU A 191 20.43 19.54 5.78
N ASP A 192 21.05 19.99 6.88
CA ASP A 192 22.11 20.99 6.83
C ASP A 192 23.40 20.33 6.33
N ALA A 193 23.97 20.89 5.24
CA ALA A 193 25.21 20.40 4.66
C ALA A 193 26.39 20.45 5.64
N SER A 194 26.36 21.38 6.61
CA SER A 194 27.37 21.50 7.65
C SER A 194 27.55 20.23 8.50
N LEU A 195 26.49 19.42 8.65
CA LEU A 195 26.57 18.14 9.37
C LEU A 195 27.43 17.11 8.65
N LEU A 196 27.42 17.12 7.31
CA LEU A 196 28.27 16.24 6.51
C LEU A 196 29.73 16.70 6.55
N GLU A 197 29.95 18.02 6.52
CA GLU A 197 31.28 18.61 6.66
C GLU A 197 31.87 18.30 8.03
N ALA A 198 31.12 18.54 9.10
CA ALA A 198 31.55 18.21 10.47
C ALA A 198 31.88 16.71 10.66
N ALA A 199 31.10 15.80 10.06
CA ALA A 199 31.39 14.38 10.09
C ALA A 199 32.71 14.05 9.38
N GLN A 200 33.02 14.71 8.27
CA GLN A 200 34.27 14.55 7.55
C GLN A 200 35.47 15.13 8.32
N ASP A 201 35.28 16.28 8.95
CA ASP A 201 36.32 16.91 9.81
C ASP A 201 36.67 16.03 11.01
N LEU A 202 35.69 15.23 11.51
CA LEU A 202 35.92 14.21 12.54
C LEU A 202 36.54 12.91 12.00
N GLY A 203 36.97 12.89 10.73
CA GLY A 203 37.67 11.75 10.10
C GLY A 203 36.74 10.73 9.42
N CYS A 204 35.45 10.99 9.30
CA CYS A 204 34.54 10.13 8.55
C CYS A 204 34.82 10.17 7.05
N THR A 205 34.90 9.02 6.39
CA THR A 205 34.93 8.98 4.92
C THR A 205 33.60 9.46 4.33
N ARG A 206 33.56 9.90 3.08
CA ARG A 206 32.32 10.32 2.40
C ARG A 206 31.23 9.25 2.46
N ILE A 207 31.58 7.98 2.29
CA ILE A 207 30.67 6.84 2.38
C ILE A 207 30.20 6.63 3.83
N GLY A 208 31.11 6.78 4.79
CA GLY A 208 30.77 6.73 6.22
C GLY A 208 29.80 7.83 6.63
N ALA A 209 30.06 9.09 6.22
CA ALA A 209 29.16 10.23 6.46
C ALA A 209 27.79 10.04 5.80
N PHE A 210 27.73 9.48 4.59
CA PHE A 210 26.48 9.16 3.95
C PHE A 210 25.61 8.19 4.79
N TRP A 211 26.16 7.09 5.26
CA TRP A 211 25.41 6.11 6.05
C TRP A 211 25.10 6.58 7.47
N SER A 212 26.05 7.25 8.15
CA SER A 212 25.88 7.68 9.54
C SER A 212 25.05 8.95 9.69
N VAL A 213 25.12 9.87 8.72
CA VAL A 213 24.41 11.16 8.77
C VAL A 213 23.23 11.17 7.82
N THR A 214 23.47 11.04 6.51
CA THR A 214 22.41 11.22 5.49
C THR A 214 21.30 10.21 5.65
N VAL A 215 21.61 8.91 5.67
CA VAL A 215 20.60 7.84 5.77
C VAL A 215 19.91 7.90 7.13
N HIS A 216 20.67 8.23 8.20
CA HIS A 216 20.10 8.31 9.54
C HIS A 216 19.09 9.46 9.66
N LEU A 217 19.40 10.63 9.16
CA LEU A 217 18.51 11.80 9.17
C LEU A 217 17.37 11.68 8.16
N ALA A 218 17.54 10.95 7.07
CA ALA A 218 16.48 10.62 6.11
C ALA A 218 15.50 9.53 6.63
N LYS A 219 15.81 8.85 7.75
CA LYS A 219 15.02 7.74 8.27
C LYS A 219 13.53 8.02 8.40
N PRO A 220 13.05 9.20 8.89
CA PRO A 220 11.62 9.49 8.92
C PRO A 220 10.97 9.48 7.53
N GLY A 221 11.65 10.03 6.51
CA GLY A 221 11.19 10.03 5.12
C GLY A 221 11.19 8.63 4.51
N ILE A 222 12.23 7.82 4.79
CA ILE A 222 12.31 6.43 4.34
C ILE A 222 11.15 5.63 4.91
N ILE A 223 10.89 5.74 6.22
CA ILE A 223 9.80 5.01 6.86
C ILE A 223 8.45 5.44 6.29
N ALA A 224 8.22 6.75 6.16
CA ALA A 224 6.99 7.27 5.57
C ALA A 224 6.79 6.77 4.13
N GLY A 225 7.84 6.82 3.30
CA GLY A 225 7.83 6.30 1.94
C GLY A 225 7.54 4.80 1.89
N CYS A 226 8.16 4.01 2.77
CA CYS A 226 7.91 2.58 2.87
C CYS A 226 6.43 2.28 3.20
N PHE A 227 5.81 3.00 4.13
CA PHE A 227 4.38 2.82 4.43
C PHE A 227 3.49 3.24 3.27
N LEU A 228 3.80 4.36 2.61
CA LEU A 228 3.03 4.86 1.46
C LEU A 228 3.10 3.93 0.24
N VAL A 229 4.11 3.08 0.14
CA VAL A 229 4.24 2.05 -0.90
C VAL A 229 3.65 0.72 -0.42
N PHE A 230 4.00 0.25 0.77
CA PHE A 230 3.63 -1.06 1.28
C PHE A 230 2.12 -1.23 1.46
N ILE A 231 1.47 -0.22 2.07
CA ILE A 231 0.04 -0.31 2.39
C ILE A 231 -0.82 -0.49 1.14
N PRO A 232 -0.75 0.36 0.10
CA PRO A 232 -1.55 0.16 -1.10
C PRO A 232 -1.09 -1.06 -1.92
N ALA A 233 0.21 -1.39 -1.93
CA ALA A 233 0.72 -2.56 -2.64
C ALA A 233 0.17 -3.87 -2.06
N LEU A 234 -0.09 -3.96 -0.76
CA LEU A 234 -0.63 -5.16 -0.12
C LEU A 234 -2.04 -5.50 -0.63
N GLY A 235 -2.89 -4.48 -0.81
CA GLY A 235 -4.26 -4.61 -1.31
C GLY A 235 -4.41 -4.41 -2.82
N GLU A 236 -3.30 -4.41 -3.57
CA GLU A 236 -3.34 -4.15 -5.01
C GLU A 236 -4.11 -5.23 -5.77
N VAL A 237 -4.98 -4.79 -6.68
CA VAL A 237 -5.85 -5.65 -7.50
C VAL A 237 -5.49 -5.56 -8.98
N VAL A 238 -5.35 -4.35 -9.50
CA VAL A 238 -5.27 -4.10 -10.95
C VAL A 238 -3.95 -4.59 -11.55
N ILE A 239 -2.83 -4.27 -10.87
CA ILE A 239 -1.50 -4.66 -11.36
C ILE A 239 -1.37 -6.19 -11.40
N PRO A 240 -1.65 -6.96 -10.32
CA PRO A 240 -1.56 -8.41 -10.37
C PRO A 240 -2.58 -9.06 -11.32
N SER A 241 -3.75 -8.44 -11.52
CA SER A 241 -4.75 -8.95 -12.46
C SER A 241 -4.34 -8.78 -13.93
N LEU A 242 -3.64 -7.69 -14.26
CA LEU A 242 -3.27 -7.35 -15.63
C LEU A 242 -1.84 -7.79 -16.00
N LEU A 243 -0.89 -7.69 -15.09
CA LEU A 243 0.52 -8.02 -15.34
C LEU A 243 0.95 -9.36 -14.75
N GLY A 244 0.28 -9.81 -13.68
CA GLY A 244 0.54 -11.10 -13.04
C GLY A 244 -0.13 -12.25 -13.79
N GLY A 245 0.48 -13.43 -13.71
CA GLY A 245 -0.11 -14.64 -14.26
C GLY A 245 -1.11 -15.30 -13.30
N SER A 246 -1.59 -16.49 -13.70
CA SER A 246 -2.45 -17.33 -12.86
C SER A 246 -1.80 -17.76 -11.53
N ARG A 247 -0.48 -17.77 -11.48
CA ARG A 247 0.31 -18.12 -10.28
C ARG A 247 0.49 -16.95 -9.32
N THR A 248 0.21 -15.71 -9.75
CA THR A 248 0.30 -14.53 -8.89
C THR A 248 -0.96 -14.45 -8.05
N LEU A 249 -0.85 -14.95 -6.83
CA LEU A 249 -1.94 -14.93 -5.87
C LEU A 249 -1.73 -13.74 -4.93
N MET A 250 -2.64 -12.76 -4.97
CA MET A 250 -2.65 -11.62 -4.07
C MET A 250 -4.04 -11.46 -3.45
N ILE A 251 -4.07 -11.11 -2.17
CA ILE A 251 -5.32 -11.05 -1.40
C ILE A 251 -6.30 -10.00 -1.92
N GLY A 252 -5.81 -8.88 -2.45
CA GLY A 252 -6.65 -7.88 -3.09
C GLY A 252 -7.41 -8.45 -4.30
N LYS A 253 -6.74 -9.28 -5.13
CA LYS A 253 -7.37 -9.96 -6.27
C LYS A 253 -8.39 -10.99 -5.80
N VAL A 254 -8.07 -11.80 -4.78
CA VAL A 254 -9.00 -12.77 -4.19
C VAL A 254 -10.24 -12.07 -3.65
N LEU A 255 -10.07 -10.99 -2.88
CA LEU A 255 -11.19 -10.18 -2.37
C LEU A 255 -12.08 -9.66 -3.51
N TRP A 256 -11.48 -9.18 -4.59
CA TRP A 256 -12.23 -8.72 -5.77
C TRP A 256 -13.03 -9.85 -6.41
N GLU A 257 -12.44 -11.03 -6.55
CA GLU A 257 -13.07 -12.22 -7.12
C GLU A 257 -14.25 -12.69 -6.25
N GLU A 258 -14.08 -12.74 -4.92
CA GLU A 258 -15.16 -13.10 -3.99
C GLU A 258 -16.32 -12.10 -4.07
N PHE A 259 -16.02 -10.82 -4.05
CA PHE A 259 -17.06 -9.80 -4.04
C PHE A 259 -17.84 -9.69 -5.35
N PHE A 260 -17.16 -9.68 -6.52
CA PHE A 260 -17.76 -9.41 -7.81
C PHE A 260 -18.12 -10.67 -8.61
N SER A 261 -17.24 -11.69 -8.62
CA SER A 261 -17.42 -12.90 -9.43
C SER A 261 -18.24 -13.95 -8.69
N ASN A 262 -17.84 -14.27 -7.47
CA ASN A 262 -18.52 -15.26 -6.61
C ASN A 262 -19.78 -14.67 -5.95
N ARG A 263 -19.85 -13.33 -5.85
CA ARG A 263 -20.91 -12.59 -5.15
C ARG A 263 -21.05 -12.99 -3.68
N ASP A 264 -19.99 -13.52 -3.10
CA ASP A 264 -19.91 -13.82 -1.67
C ASP A 264 -19.40 -12.59 -0.92
N TRP A 265 -20.34 -11.72 -0.56
CA TRP A 265 -20.02 -10.49 0.17
C TRP A 265 -19.59 -10.76 1.59
N THR A 266 -19.99 -11.91 2.16
CA THR A 266 -19.70 -12.27 3.55
C THR A 266 -18.24 -12.65 3.69
N VAL A 267 -17.75 -13.57 2.86
CA VAL A 267 -16.33 -13.94 2.80
C VAL A 267 -15.46 -12.75 2.36
N ALA A 268 -15.86 -12.00 1.33
CA ALA A 268 -15.12 -10.82 0.88
C ALA A 268 -14.95 -9.78 2.01
N SER A 269 -16.02 -9.57 2.82
CA SER A 269 -15.96 -8.66 3.96
C SER A 269 -15.05 -9.18 5.07
N ALA A 270 -15.08 -10.48 5.36
CA ALA A 270 -14.18 -11.10 6.34
C ALA A 270 -12.70 -10.99 5.90
N VAL A 271 -12.42 -11.22 4.61
CA VAL A 271 -11.08 -10.96 4.02
C VAL A 271 -10.67 -9.51 4.21
N ALA A 272 -11.55 -8.54 3.93
CA ALA A 272 -11.24 -7.12 4.10
C ALA A 272 -10.92 -6.75 5.56
N ILE A 273 -11.64 -7.32 6.53
CA ILE A 273 -11.39 -7.10 7.97
C ILE A 273 -10.02 -7.64 8.39
N ILE A 274 -9.68 -8.88 7.99
CA ILE A 274 -8.36 -9.46 8.29
C ILE A 274 -7.25 -8.63 7.64
N LEU A 275 -7.42 -8.21 6.38
CA LEU A 275 -6.46 -7.36 5.68
C LEU A 275 -6.23 -6.04 6.43
N LEU A 276 -7.30 -5.41 6.90
CA LEU A 276 -7.21 -4.18 7.70
C LEU A 276 -6.46 -4.42 9.02
N LEU A 277 -6.70 -5.53 9.71
CA LEU A 277 -5.97 -5.87 10.94
C LEU A 277 -4.48 -6.08 10.67
N ILE A 278 -4.12 -6.79 9.58
CA ILE A 278 -2.73 -6.99 9.16
C ILE A 278 -2.03 -5.65 8.89
N LEU A 279 -2.74 -4.64 8.37
CA LEU A 279 -2.20 -3.32 8.11
C LEU A 279 -2.12 -2.45 9.37
N VAL A 280 -3.20 -2.38 10.15
CA VAL A 280 -3.33 -1.43 11.28
C VAL A 280 -2.45 -1.85 12.46
N ILE A 281 -2.37 -3.14 12.78
CA ILE A 281 -1.63 -3.62 13.95
C ILE A 281 -0.14 -3.21 13.90
N PRO A 282 0.61 -3.50 12.83
CA PRO A 282 2.02 -3.08 12.73
C PRO A 282 2.21 -1.56 12.78
N ILE A 283 1.30 -0.80 12.16
CA ILE A 283 1.36 0.68 12.16
C ILE A 283 1.20 1.23 13.57
N VAL A 284 0.19 0.75 14.31
CA VAL A 284 -0.07 1.19 15.69
C VAL A 284 1.09 0.80 16.62
N LEU A 285 1.63 -0.40 16.48
CA LEU A 285 2.78 -0.86 17.27
C LEU A 285 4.02 -0.01 16.98
N PHE A 286 4.27 0.32 15.72
CA PHE A 286 5.37 1.18 15.32
C PHE A 286 5.23 2.59 15.91
N GLN A 287 4.07 3.22 15.78
CA GLN A 287 3.80 4.55 16.32
C GLN A 287 3.96 4.60 17.84
N ARG A 288 3.47 3.58 18.56
CA ARG A 288 3.65 3.49 20.02
C ARG A 288 5.11 3.36 20.43
N ASN A 289 5.90 2.60 19.69
CA ASN A 289 7.33 2.45 19.97
C ASN A 289 8.08 3.77 19.72
N GLU A 290 7.76 4.48 18.64
CA GLU A 290 8.36 5.78 18.35
C GLU A 290 8.01 6.82 19.43
N GLN A 291 6.77 6.86 19.90
CA GLN A 291 6.37 7.73 20.99
C GLN A 291 7.14 7.44 22.30
N LYS A 292 7.26 6.16 22.66
CA LYS A 292 8.05 5.75 23.84
C LYS A 292 9.52 6.18 23.76
N GLN A 293 10.13 6.05 22.58
CA GLN A 293 11.52 6.48 22.37
C GLN A 293 11.68 7.99 22.50
N ARG A 294 10.73 8.79 22.00
CA ARG A 294 10.72 10.25 22.17
C ARG A 294 10.51 10.70 23.62
N GLU A 295 9.75 9.94 24.40
CA GLU A 295 9.54 10.21 25.83
C GLU A 295 10.75 9.81 26.69
N ALA A 296 11.41 8.70 26.35
CA ALA A 296 12.61 8.22 27.04
C ALA A 296 13.87 9.04 26.74
N GLY A 297 13.90 9.79 25.64
CA GLY A 297 14.99 10.69 25.26
C GLY A 297 14.85 12.13 25.79
N LYS A 298 13.79 12.41 26.56
CA LYS A 298 13.59 13.68 27.29
C LYS A 298 13.95 13.51 28.74
#